data_da95207e4c36e16611fc2934aa946be2
#
_entry.id   da95207e4c36e16611fc2934aa946be2
#
_cell.length_a   1.000
_cell.length_b   1.000
_cell.length_c   1.000
_cell.angle_alpha   90.00
_cell.angle_beta   90.00
_cell.angle_gamma   90.00
#
_symmetry.space_group_name_H-M   'P 1'
#
loop_
_entity.id
_entity.type
_entity.pdbx_description
1 polymer ?
#
loop_
_entity_poly.entity_id
_entity_poly.type
_entity_poly.pdbx_seq_one_letter_code
_entity_poly.pdbx_strand_id
1 'polypeptide(L)'
;GIVNKDDDERFVSPEEMVDAENFIVTNTNGANGGVGKNVAGNLKKTNYNIPGAKTIGEGADSTLEKVYNLISGDLFDYIIEYDIPNNISTIVLQDTKGRVLKFNPNKRILTVNIIYDAEGDGNLIAFSGDDNPPRIVNIERAKTWGVDNFTNDDISIMKPSPIFAPSLVMTTSVDGIENNFLDDKFLVFAYRYKYADNFYSAPSSWTRVAFEPSLFELDYQTSENNGMV
;
A
#
# COMPACT_ATOMS: atom_id res chain seq x y z
N GLY A 1 -34.90 -12.05 32.06
CA GLY A 1 -34.10 -13.09 32.70
C GLY A 1 -32.80 -12.52 33.23
N ILE A 2 -32.36 -12.96 34.34
CA ILE A 2 -31.11 -12.59 34.97
C ILE A 2 -30.12 -13.74 34.69
N VAL A 3 -28.88 -13.41 34.31
CA VAL A 3 -27.82 -14.40 34.20
C VAL A 3 -27.17 -14.49 35.58
N ASN A 4 -27.31 -15.63 36.22
CA ASN A 4 -26.78 -15.89 37.54
C ASN A 4 -25.54 -16.80 37.38
N LYS A 5 -24.34 -16.26 37.64
CA LYS A 5 -23.08 -16.96 37.55
C LYS A 5 -22.48 -17.34 38.90
N ASP A 6 -23.08 -16.86 40.00
CA ASP A 6 -22.50 -16.95 41.31
C ASP A 6 -23.07 -18.09 42.15
N ASP A 7 -24.28 -18.58 41.78
CA ASP A 7 -24.91 -19.67 42.50
C ASP A 7 -24.66 -21.06 41.86
N ASP A 8 -24.67 -22.09 42.65
CA ASP A 8 -24.64 -23.47 42.17
C ASP A 8 -25.88 -23.74 41.30
N GLU A 9 -25.71 -24.38 40.15
CA GLU A 9 -26.80 -24.69 39.15
C GLU A 9 -28.03 -25.30 39.78
N ARG A 10 -27.90 -25.99 40.91
CA ARG A 10 -29.01 -26.61 41.66
C ARG A 10 -29.93 -25.63 42.37
N PHE A 11 -29.46 -24.40 42.58
CA PHE A 11 -30.19 -23.36 43.29
C PHE A 11 -30.66 -22.21 42.37
N VAL A 12 -30.31 -22.27 41.09
CA VAL A 12 -30.74 -21.26 40.10
C VAL A 12 -32.22 -21.40 39.84
N SER A 13 -32.94 -20.29 39.94
CA SER A 13 -34.39 -20.24 39.65
C SER A 13 -34.68 -20.64 38.20
N PRO A 14 -35.80 -21.31 37.91
CA PRO A 14 -36.20 -21.62 36.54
C PRO A 14 -36.37 -20.37 35.64
N GLU A 15 -36.44 -19.18 36.22
CA GLU A 15 -36.53 -17.88 35.51
C GLU A 15 -35.16 -17.26 35.24
N GLU A 16 -34.09 -17.85 35.74
CA GLU A 16 -32.72 -17.38 35.59
C GLU A 16 -31.93 -18.30 34.65
N MET A 17 -30.92 -17.75 33.97
CA MET A 17 -30.04 -18.51 33.09
C MET A 17 -28.65 -18.63 33.72
N VAL A 18 -28.06 -19.82 33.68
CA VAL A 18 -26.70 -20.09 34.20
C VAL A 18 -25.64 -19.61 33.19
N ASP A 19 -25.91 -19.79 31.92
CA ASP A 19 -25.03 -19.34 30.82
C ASP A 19 -25.83 -18.92 29.61
N ALA A 20 -25.30 -17.94 28.89
CA ALA A 20 -25.91 -17.45 27.66
C ALA A 20 -24.80 -17.10 26.65
N GLU A 21 -24.48 -18.06 25.81
CA GLU A 21 -23.59 -17.84 24.66
C GLU A 21 -24.36 -17.23 23.48
N ASN A 22 -23.72 -16.30 22.77
CA ASN A 22 -24.26 -15.66 21.58
C ASN A 22 -25.61 -14.97 21.79
N PHE A 23 -25.77 -14.28 22.93
CA PHE A 23 -27.02 -13.66 23.34
C PHE A 23 -26.86 -12.13 23.51
N ILE A 24 -27.73 -11.37 22.90
CA ILE A 24 -27.82 -9.92 23.04
C ILE A 24 -29.14 -9.54 23.69
N VAL A 25 -29.07 -8.73 24.76
CA VAL A 25 -30.26 -8.10 25.35
C VAL A 25 -30.49 -6.76 24.68
N THR A 26 -31.59 -6.62 23.96
CA THR A 26 -31.99 -5.35 23.36
C THR A 26 -33.09 -4.70 24.20
N ASN A 27 -32.88 -3.44 24.63
CA ASN A 27 -33.94 -2.66 25.25
C ASN A 27 -34.94 -2.22 24.17
N THR A 28 -36.16 -2.60 24.31
CA THR A 28 -37.28 -1.97 23.60
C THR A 28 -37.64 -0.67 24.29
N ASN A 29 -37.71 0.42 23.53
CA ASN A 29 -38.08 1.76 24.07
C ASN A 29 -39.33 1.67 24.96
N GLY A 30 -39.15 1.96 26.26
CA GLY A 30 -40.24 2.16 27.23
C GLY A 30 -40.67 0.94 28.04
N ALA A 31 -40.05 -0.22 27.92
CA ALA A 31 -40.35 -1.36 28.80
C ALA A 31 -39.14 -1.69 29.70
N ASN A 32 -39.39 -1.95 30.97
CA ASN A 32 -38.39 -2.37 31.95
C ASN A 32 -37.88 -3.79 31.74
N GLY A 33 -38.13 -4.40 30.61
CA GLY A 33 -37.68 -5.74 30.26
C GLY A 33 -36.92 -5.73 28.94
N GLY A 34 -35.72 -6.24 28.93
CA GLY A 34 -34.97 -6.49 27.71
C GLY A 34 -35.48 -7.73 26.97
N VAL A 35 -35.52 -7.67 25.64
CA VAL A 35 -35.78 -8.86 24.82
C VAL A 35 -34.44 -9.48 24.46
N GLY A 36 -34.26 -10.75 24.84
CA GLY A 36 -33.09 -11.52 24.44
C GLY A 36 -33.21 -12.00 23.00
N LYS A 37 -32.15 -11.78 22.23
CA LYS A 37 -32.05 -12.32 20.87
C LYS A 37 -30.72 -13.05 20.74
N ASN A 38 -30.70 -14.13 19.98
CA ASN A 38 -29.45 -14.73 19.57
C ASN A 38 -28.68 -13.72 18.70
N VAL A 39 -27.38 -13.63 18.90
CA VAL A 39 -26.50 -12.91 17.98
C VAL A 39 -26.65 -13.59 16.61
N ALA A 40 -26.93 -12.81 15.59
CA ALA A 40 -26.99 -13.34 14.24
C ALA A 40 -25.63 -13.95 13.90
N GLY A 41 -25.63 -15.22 13.51
CA GLY A 41 -24.42 -15.90 13.04
C GLY A 41 -23.89 -15.25 11.77
N ASN A 42 -22.61 -15.45 11.50
CA ASN A 42 -21.98 -14.99 10.26
C ASN A 42 -22.60 -15.71 9.06
N LEU A 43 -23.07 -14.96 8.08
CA LEU A 43 -23.50 -15.51 6.81
C LEU A 43 -22.29 -15.64 5.87
N LYS A 44 -22.05 -16.87 5.39
CA LYS A 44 -21.04 -17.08 4.34
C LYS A 44 -21.49 -16.39 3.06
N LYS A 45 -20.80 -15.34 2.66
CA LYS A 45 -21.10 -14.53 1.47
C LYS A 45 -20.48 -15.12 0.21
N THR A 46 -19.25 -15.60 0.29
CA THR A 46 -18.53 -16.12 -0.87
C THR A 46 -17.61 -17.29 -0.49
N ASN A 47 -17.25 -18.07 -1.51
CA ASN A 47 -16.22 -19.09 -1.42
C ASN A 47 -15.32 -18.95 -2.67
N TYR A 48 -14.08 -18.63 -2.47
CA TYR A 48 -13.13 -18.44 -3.58
C TYR A 48 -12.72 -19.76 -4.26
N ASN A 49 -13.05 -20.91 -3.68
CA ASN A 49 -12.72 -22.25 -4.20
C ASN A 49 -11.23 -22.46 -4.49
N ILE A 50 -10.35 -21.82 -3.70
CA ILE A 50 -8.91 -21.93 -3.82
C ILE A 50 -8.44 -23.10 -2.96
N PRO A 51 -7.75 -24.12 -3.52
CA PRO A 51 -7.19 -25.23 -2.75
C PRO A 51 -6.22 -24.74 -1.70
N GLY A 52 -6.32 -25.27 -0.47
CA GLY A 52 -5.46 -24.92 0.65
C GLY A 52 -5.54 -23.47 1.11
N ALA A 53 -6.57 -22.73 0.68
CA ALA A 53 -6.67 -21.30 0.98
C ALA A 53 -6.70 -20.99 2.48
N LYS A 54 -5.83 -20.07 2.88
CA LYS A 54 -5.86 -19.41 4.18
C LYS A 54 -5.80 -17.91 3.99
N THR A 55 -6.80 -17.20 4.50
CA THR A 55 -6.73 -15.75 4.60
C THR A 55 -5.73 -15.37 5.68
N ILE A 56 -4.69 -14.65 5.30
CA ILE A 56 -3.60 -14.23 6.19
C ILE A 56 -3.67 -12.74 6.55
N GLY A 57 -4.45 -11.97 5.83
CA GLY A 57 -4.68 -10.55 6.10
C GLY A 57 -5.94 -10.07 5.39
N GLU A 58 -6.51 -9.01 5.91
CA GLU A 58 -7.69 -8.37 5.34
C GLU A 58 -7.64 -6.87 5.51
N GLY A 59 -8.18 -6.14 4.55
CA GLY A 59 -8.37 -4.69 4.59
C GLY A 59 -9.76 -4.34 4.09
N ALA A 60 -10.40 -3.37 4.73
CA ALA A 60 -11.72 -2.91 4.33
C ALA A 60 -11.66 -1.48 3.79
N ASP A 61 -12.36 -1.25 2.70
CA ASP A 61 -12.68 0.04 2.15
C ASP A 61 -14.14 0.35 2.48
N SER A 62 -14.34 1.18 3.51
CA SER A 62 -15.69 1.55 3.95
C SER A 62 -16.38 2.52 3.00
N THR A 63 -15.64 3.24 2.16
CA THR A 63 -16.19 4.22 1.21
C THR A 63 -16.78 3.52 -0.01
N LEU A 64 -16.09 2.52 -0.53
CA LEU A 64 -16.54 1.74 -1.68
C LEU A 64 -17.24 0.44 -1.27
N GLU A 65 -17.41 0.17 0.04
CA GLU A 65 -18.00 -1.05 0.59
C GLU A 65 -17.32 -2.32 0.04
N LYS A 66 -15.98 -2.32 -0.01
CA LYS A 66 -15.16 -3.42 -0.51
C LYS A 66 -14.27 -4.00 0.58
N VAL A 67 -14.01 -5.29 0.48
CA VAL A 67 -13.06 -5.99 1.36
C VAL A 67 -11.98 -6.64 0.50
N TYR A 68 -10.73 -6.45 0.91
CA TYR A 68 -9.57 -7.03 0.27
C TYR A 68 -9.01 -8.15 1.13
N ASN A 69 -8.95 -9.34 0.58
CA ASN A 69 -8.43 -10.53 1.26
C ASN A 69 -7.07 -10.92 0.69
N LEU A 70 -6.08 -11.03 1.57
CA LEU A 70 -4.77 -11.58 1.24
C LEU A 70 -4.79 -13.06 1.56
N ILE A 71 -4.64 -13.90 0.54
CA ILE A 71 -4.87 -15.34 0.63
C ILE A 71 -3.61 -16.09 0.21
N SER A 72 -3.18 -17.01 1.07
CA SER A 72 -2.16 -17.99 0.76
C SER A 72 -2.83 -19.30 0.34
N GLY A 73 -2.67 -19.72 -0.90
CA GLY A 73 -3.13 -21.00 -1.41
C GLY A 73 -1.99 -22.01 -1.57
N ASP A 74 -2.32 -23.21 -2.07
CA ASP A 74 -1.31 -24.25 -2.28
C ASP A 74 -0.38 -23.94 -3.46
N LEU A 75 -0.94 -23.45 -4.56
CA LEU A 75 -0.21 -23.19 -5.81
C LEU A 75 0.05 -21.71 -6.06
N PHE A 76 -0.83 -20.86 -5.57
CA PHE A 76 -0.78 -19.42 -5.81
C PHE A 76 -1.10 -18.64 -4.54
N ASP A 77 -0.53 -17.45 -4.46
CA ASP A 77 -0.90 -16.41 -3.51
C ASP A 77 -1.78 -15.38 -4.21
N TYR A 78 -2.78 -14.83 -3.49
CA TYR A 78 -3.77 -13.95 -4.08
C TYR A 78 -4.01 -12.70 -3.24
N ILE A 79 -4.35 -11.62 -3.93
CA ILE A 79 -5.11 -10.49 -3.37
C ILE A 79 -6.45 -10.48 -4.08
N ILE A 80 -7.55 -10.60 -3.34
CA ILE A 80 -8.91 -10.67 -3.89
C ILE A 80 -9.74 -9.53 -3.30
N GLU A 81 -10.35 -8.76 -4.18
CA GLU A 81 -11.38 -7.78 -3.86
C GLU A 81 -12.73 -8.46 -3.79
N TYR A 82 -13.48 -8.20 -2.74
CA TYR A 82 -14.88 -8.57 -2.62
C TYR A 82 -15.74 -7.32 -2.53
N ASP A 83 -16.59 -7.11 -3.51
CA ASP A 83 -17.57 -6.03 -3.58
C ASP A 83 -18.82 -6.48 -2.83
N ILE A 84 -19.09 -5.82 -1.69
CA ILE A 84 -20.20 -6.22 -0.79
C ILE A 84 -21.56 -5.96 -1.43
N PRO A 85 -21.87 -4.77 -1.96
CA PRO A 85 -23.13 -4.45 -2.60
C PRO A 85 -23.48 -5.40 -3.76
N ASN A 86 -22.50 -5.68 -4.61
CA ASN A 86 -22.72 -6.47 -5.81
C ASN A 86 -22.51 -7.96 -5.60
N ASN A 87 -21.97 -8.38 -4.46
CA ASN A 87 -21.63 -9.77 -4.15
C ASN A 87 -20.69 -10.40 -5.20
N ILE A 88 -19.71 -9.61 -5.69
CA ILE A 88 -18.76 -10.01 -6.73
C ILE A 88 -17.35 -10.09 -6.14
N SER A 89 -16.64 -11.14 -6.52
CA SER A 89 -15.22 -11.30 -6.18
C SER A 89 -14.36 -11.12 -7.40
N THR A 90 -13.32 -10.26 -7.31
CA THR A 90 -12.38 -9.97 -8.39
C THR A 90 -10.96 -10.23 -7.92
N ILE A 91 -10.19 -10.96 -8.71
CA ILE A 91 -8.75 -11.13 -8.44
C ILE A 91 -8.05 -9.82 -8.77
N VAL A 92 -7.42 -9.22 -7.76
CA VAL A 92 -6.55 -8.03 -7.92
C VAL A 92 -5.17 -8.47 -8.34
N LEU A 93 -4.62 -9.50 -7.67
CA LEU A 93 -3.29 -10.01 -7.92
C LEU A 93 -3.24 -11.51 -7.72
N GLN A 94 -2.58 -12.22 -8.63
CA GLN A 94 -2.32 -13.65 -8.54
C GLN A 94 -0.85 -13.92 -8.81
N ASP A 95 -0.19 -14.63 -7.91
CA ASP A 95 1.24 -14.90 -7.94
C ASP A 95 1.52 -16.38 -7.67
N THR A 96 2.38 -17.00 -8.48
CA THR A 96 2.82 -18.37 -8.22
C THR A 96 3.50 -18.44 -6.84
N LYS A 97 3.17 -19.48 -6.09
CA LYS A 97 3.67 -19.68 -4.73
C LYS A 97 5.17 -19.52 -4.62
N GLY A 98 5.60 -18.66 -3.71
CA GLY A 98 7.02 -18.41 -3.43
C GLY A 98 7.74 -17.44 -4.39
N ARG A 99 7.06 -16.87 -5.41
CA ARG A 99 7.67 -15.99 -6.40
C ARG A 99 7.91 -14.56 -5.86
N VAL A 100 6.88 -13.76 -5.73
CA VAL A 100 6.97 -12.34 -5.30
C VAL A 100 6.21 -12.09 -4.01
N LEU A 101 4.93 -12.47 -3.93
CA LEU A 101 4.11 -12.27 -2.74
C LEU A 101 4.63 -13.09 -1.55
N LYS A 102 5.00 -14.34 -1.78
CA LYS A 102 5.59 -15.24 -0.75
C LYS A 102 4.77 -15.31 0.52
N PHE A 103 3.47 -15.36 0.42
CA PHE A 103 2.57 -15.42 1.57
C PHE A 103 2.78 -16.71 2.36
N ASN A 104 2.96 -16.55 3.67
CA ASN A 104 3.12 -17.67 4.59
C ASN A 104 1.78 -17.97 5.26
N PRO A 105 1.20 -19.19 5.07
CA PRO A 105 -0.10 -19.52 5.62
C PRO A 105 -0.14 -19.60 7.16
N ASN A 106 1.02 -19.57 7.81
CA ASN A 106 1.14 -19.62 9.27
C ASN A 106 1.45 -18.25 9.91
N LYS A 107 1.63 -17.20 9.08
CA LYS A 107 1.91 -15.85 9.56
C LYS A 107 0.86 -14.88 9.05
N ARG A 108 0.31 -14.08 9.95
CA ARG A 108 -0.71 -13.09 9.60
C ARG A 108 -0.08 -11.76 9.22
N ILE A 109 -0.69 -11.11 8.24
CA ILE A 109 -0.45 -9.73 7.88
C ILE A 109 -1.46 -8.88 8.65
N LEU A 110 -1.00 -8.25 9.72
CA LEU A 110 -1.88 -7.52 10.64
C LEU A 110 -2.24 -6.12 10.16
N THR A 111 -1.39 -5.55 9.30
CA THR A 111 -1.58 -4.19 8.81
C THR A 111 -1.86 -4.23 7.31
N VAL A 112 -3.11 -3.98 6.96
CA VAL A 112 -3.57 -3.80 5.58
C VAL A 112 -4.38 -2.51 5.52
N ASN A 113 -3.89 -1.53 4.77
CA ASN A 113 -4.52 -0.21 4.67
C ASN A 113 -4.87 0.09 3.21
N ILE A 114 -6.03 0.72 3.02
CA ILE A 114 -6.42 1.26 1.74
C ILE A 114 -6.10 2.76 1.72
N ILE A 115 -5.36 3.19 0.72
CA ILE A 115 -4.98 4.58 0.51
C ILE A 115 -5.74 5.07 -0.71
N TYR A 116 -6.52 6.11 -0.51
CA TYR A 116 -7.30 6.71 -1.60
C TYR A 116 -6.40 7.58 -2.46
N ASP A 117 -6.47 7.38 -3.77
CA ASP A 117 -5.79 8.24 -4.73
C ASP A 117 -6.72 9.37 -5.16
N ALA A 118 -6.37 10.59 -4.75
CA ALA A 118 -7.12 11.79 -5.07
C ALA A 118 -7.00 12.20 -6.57
N GLU A 119 -6.01 11.68 -7.27
CA GLU A 119 -5.75 11.99 -8.68
C GLU A 119 -6.42 11.02 -9.67
N GLY A 120 -7.05 9.95 -9.16
CA GLY A 120 -7.94 9.10 -9.96
C GLY A 120 -7.29 7.90 -10.64
N ASP A 121 -6.01 7.60 -10.38
CA ASP A 121 -5.32 6.43 -10.95
C ASP A 121 -5.68 5.10 -10.27
N GLY A 122 -6.61 5.14 -9.29
CA GLY A 122 -7.08 3.99 -8.53
C GLY A 122 -6.48 3.90 -7.12
N ASN A 123 -7.26 3.34 -6.21
CA ASN A 123 -6.85 3.19 -4.82
C ASN A 123 -5.65 2.25 -4.67
N LEU A 124 -4.85 2.48 -3.64
CA LEU A 124 -3.70 1.67 -3.32
C LEU A 124 -3.99 0.79 -2.11
N ILE A 125 -3.55 -0.46 -2.15
CA ILE A 125 -3.52 -1.33 -0.97
C ILE A 125 -2.08 -1.42 -0.46
N ALA A 126 -1.88 -1.03 0.79
CA ALA A 126 -0.58 -1.10 1.47
C ALA A 126 -0.63 -2.16 2.57
N PHE A 127 0.36 -3.04 2.61
CA PHE A 127 0.45 -4.08 3.62
C PHE A 127 1.88 -4.42 4.00
N SER A 128 2.05 -4.91 5.22
CA SER A 128 3.32 -5.45 5.70
C SER A 128 3.09 -6.53 6.74
N GLY A 129 4.03 -7.43 6.87
CA GLY A 129 3.99 -8.52 7.86
C GLY A 129 5.39 -9.03 8.18
N ASP A 130 5.50 -9.97 9.13
CA ASP A 130 6.78 -10.46 9.62
C ASP A 130 7.71 -11.00 8.54
N ASP A 131 7.16 -11.70 7.54
CA ASP A 131 7.91 -12.31 6.44
C ASP A 131 7.83 -11.50 5.14
N ASN A 132 7.02 -10.43 5.13
CA ASN A 132 6.80 -9.62 3.96
C ASN A 132 7.32 -8.21 4.18
N PRO A 133 8.21 -7.71 3.31
CA PRO A 133 8.59 -6.31 3.32
C PRO A 133 7.34 -5.44 3.05
N PRO A 134 7.36 -4.16 3.43
CA PRO A 134 6.28 -3.25 3.12
C PRO A 134 5.99 -3.20 1.62
N ARG A 135 4.74 -3.44 1.27
CA ARG A 135 4.22 -3.52 -0.09
C ARG A 135 3.16 -2.46 -0.32
N ILE A 136 3.09 -1.98 -1.55
CA ILE A 136 2.05 -1.09 -2.01
C ILE A 136 1.64 -1.47 -3.43
N VAL A 137 0.36 -1.64 -3.66
CA VAL A 137 -0.19 -2.11 -4.94
C VAL A 137 -1.32 -1.18 -5.36
N ASN A 138 -1.24 -0.66 -6.57
CA ASN A 138 -2.38 0.01 -7.19
C ASN A 138 -3.39 -1.05 -7.62
N ILE A 139 -4.59 -0.97 -7.06
CA ILE A 139 -5.61 -2.01 -7.19
C ILE A 139 -6.07 -2.15 -8.65
N GLU A 140 -6.41 -1.04 -9.28
CA GLU A 140 -6.95 -1.07 -10.64
C GLU A 140 -5.91 -1.49 -11.67
N ARG A 141 -4.67 -1.00 -11.52
CA ARG A 141 -3.57 -1.41 -12.39
C ARG A 141 -3.21 -2.89 -12.19
N ALA A 142 -3.18 -3.37 -10.96
CA ALA A 142 -2.85 -4.76 -10.67
C ALA A 142 -3.85 -5.75 -11.29
N LYS A 143 -5.14 -5.42 -11.37
CA LYS A 143 -6.15 -6.21 -12.07
C LYS A 143 -5.83 -6.45 -13.54
N THR A 144 -5.03 -5.58 -14.17
CA THR A 144 -4.63 -5.71 -15.58
C THR A 144 -3.40 -6.58 -15.80
N TRP A 145 -2.64 -6.91 -14.76
CA TRP A 145 -1.36 -7.62 -14.92
C TRP A 145 -1.53 -9.11 -15.23
N GLY A 146 -2.63 -9.73 -14.78
CA GLY A 146 -2.80 -11.18 -14.91
C GLY A 146 -1.92 -11.98 -13.95
N VAL A 147 -1.69 -13.25 -14.29
CA VAL A 147 -0.90 -14.16 -13.44
C VAL A 147 0.60 -13.91 -13.67
N ASP A 148 1.36 -13.74 -12.60
CA ASP A 148 2.83 -13.64 -12.59
C ASP A 148 3.45 -12.50 -13.42
N ASN A 149 2.65 -11.61 -13.97
CA ASN A 149 3.13 -10.56 -14.86
C ASN A 149 3.47 -9.26 -14.10
N PHE A 150 4.16 -9.40 -12.99
CA PHE A 150 4.69 -8.28 -12.19
C PHE A 150 5.96 -8.72 -11.46
N THR A 151 6.71 -7.75 -11.00
CA THR A 151 7.97 -7.94 -10.29
C THR A 151 7.90 -7.44 -8.84
N ASN A 152 8.95 -7.70 -8.08
CA ASN A 152 9.06 -7.16 -6.72
C ASN A 152 9.05 -5.62 -6.71
N ASP A 153 9.65 -4.98 -7.71
CA ASP A 153 9.77 -3.53 -7.79
C ASP A 153 8.44 -2.85 -8.09
N ASP A 154 7.53 -3.55 -8.79
CA ASP A 154 6.18 -3.02 -9.09
C ASP A 154 5.35 -2.83 -7.83
N ILE A 155 5.52 -3.71 -6.83
CA ILE A 155 4.75 -3.70 -5.59
C ILE A 155 5.55 -3.27 -4.36
N SER A 156 6.83 -2.94 -4.50
CA SER A 156 7.66 -2.45 -3.40
C SER A 156 7.33 -0.98 -3.08
N ILE A 157 7.29 -0.65 -1.78
CA ILE A 157 7.18 0.74 -1.33
C ILE A 157 8.48 1.50 -1.59
N MET A 158 9.62 0.79 -1.53
CA MET A 158 10.93 1.35 -1.87
C MET A 158 11.17 1.17 -3.37
N LYS A 159 11.08 2.27 -4.10
CA LYS A 159 11.30 2.27 -5.54
C LYS A 159 12.79 2.40 -5.87
N PRO A 160 13.29 1.67 -6.88
CA PRO A 160 14.66 1.80 -7.37
C PRO A 160 15.02 3.26 -7.67
N SER A 161 16.22 3.66 -7.30
CA SER A 161 16.75 5.01 -7.57
C SER A 161 17.74 4.99 -8.71
N PRO A 162 18.00 6.14 -9.37
CA PRO A 162 19.09 6.25 -10.32
C PRO A 162 20.43 5.95 -9.65
N ILE A 163 21.27 5.16 -10.32
CA ILE A 163 22.56 4.72 -9.78
C ILE A 163 23.67 5.77 -10.05
N PHE A 164 23.60 6.42 -11.22
CA PHE A 164 24.63 7.36 -11.65
C PHE A 164 24.14 8.80 -11.61
N ALA A 165 25.07 9.73 -11.37
CA ALA A 165 24.82 11.14 -11.57
C ALA A 165 24.49 11.43 -13.04
N PRO A 166 23.71 12.48 -13.36
CA PRO A 166 23.50 12.91 -14.75
C PRO A 166 24.82 13.34 -15.40
N SER A 167 24.98 13.09 -16.70
CA SER A 167 26.05 13.68 -17.48
C SER A 167 25.62 15.06 -17.97
N LEU A 168 26.51 16.01 -17.87
CA LEU A 168 26.28 17.38 -18.29
C LEU A 168 27.06 17.66 -19.58
N VAL A 169 26.39 18.29 -20.54
CA VAL A 169 27.01 18.74 -21.79
C VAL A 169 26.64 20.20 -22.00
N MET A 170 27.63 21.05 -22.15
CA MET A 170 27.39 22.43 -22.57
C MET A 170 27.07 22.51 -24.05
N THR A 171 26.04 23.27 -24.36
CA THR A 171 25.72 23.66 -25.75
C THR A 171 25.50 25.16 -25.81
N THR A 172 26.03 25.78 -26.83
CA THR A 172 25.73 27.20 -27.12
C THR A 172 24.30 27.31 -27.67
N SER A 173 23.58 28.36 -27.26
CA SER A 173 22.26 28.65 -27.80
C SER A 173 22.39 29.00 -29.28
N VAL A 174 21.55 28.35 -30.12
CA VAL A 174 21.51 28.57 -31.55
C VAL A 174 20.94 29.97 -31.92
N ASP A 175 20.21 30.59 -31.00
CA ASP A 175 19.43 31.82 -31.27
C ASP A 175 20.17 33.11 -30.86
N GLY A 176 21.43 33.05 -30.42
CA GLY A 176 22.22 34.23 -30.06
C GLY A 176 21.67 35.07 -28.91
N ILE A 177 20.75 34.54 -28.13
CA ILE A 177 20.23 35.19 -26.93
C ILE A 177 21.18 34.82 -25.78
N GLU A 178 22.09 35.76 -25.53
CA GLU A 178 23.13 35.62 -24.51
C GLU A 178 22.59 35.87 -23.09
N ASN A 179 21.68 35.09 -22.64
CA ASN A 179 21.39 35.08 -21.20
C ASN A 179 22.08 33.87 -20.56
N ASN A 180 23.29 34.09 -20.11
CA ASN A 180 24.02 33.12 -19.31
C ASN A 180 23.48 33.13 -17.87
N PHE A 181 22.55 32.25 -17.57
CA PHE A 181 21.99 32.12 -16.21
C PHE A 181 22.93 31.44 -15.22
N LEU A 182 24.15 31.07 -15.64
CA LEU A 182 25.12 30.30 -14.85
C LEU A 182 26.34 31.14 -14.43
N ASP A 183 26.41 32.41 -14.85
CA ASP A 183 27.55 33.27 -14.72
C ASP A 183 28.15 33.39 -13.30
N ASP A 184 27.30 33.41 -12.31
CA ASP A 184 27.66 33.64 -10.92
C ASP A 184 27.32 32.44 -9.99
N LYS A 185 27.05 31.26 -10.54
CA LYS A 185 26.57 30.11 -9.76
C LYS A 185 27.33 28.83 -10.07
N PHE A 186 27.80 28.16 -9.03
CA PHE A 186 28.30 26.80 -9.12
C PHE A 186 27.15 25.81 -8.94
N LEU A 187 26.68 25.24 -10.03
CA LEU A 187 25.53 24.34 -10.03
C LEU A 187 25.96 22.87 -9.91
N VAL A 188 25.22 22.14 -9.13
CA VAL A 188 25.27 20.69 -9.06
C VAL A 188 23.88 20.13 -9.39
N PHE A 189 23.83 18.99 -10.05
CA PHE A 189 22.60 18.40 -10.52
C PHE A 189 22.44 16.98 -9.99
N ALA A 190 21.21 16.63 -9.66
CA ALA A 190 20.77 15.27 -9.41
C ALA A 190 19.40 15.09 -10.04
N TYR A 191 19.03 13.86 -10.33
CA TYR A 191 17.69 13.54 -10.82
C TYR A 191 17.09 12.39 -10.04
N ARG A 192 15.79 12.26 -10.11
CA ARG A 192 15.03 11.15 -9.53
C ARG A 192 13.97 10.68 -10.49
N TYR A 193 13.57 9.43 -10.38
CA TYR A 193 12.46 8.90 -11.15
C TYR A 193 11.14 9.29 -10.48
N LYS A 194 10.16 9.67 -11.30
CA LYS A 194 8.75 9.73 -10.91
C LYS A 194 8.06 8.47 -11.45
N TYR A 195 7.49 7.68 -10.55
CA TYR A 195 6.75 6.46 -10.87
C TYR A 195 5.26 6.77 -11.09
N ALA A 196 4.54 5.80 -11.69
CA ALA A 196 3.16 5.97 -12.12
C ALA A 196 2.19 6.37 -10.98
N ASP A 197 2.43 5.90 -9.74
CA ASP A 197 1.57 6.24 -8.60
C ASP A 197 2.04 7.50 -7.85
N ASN A 198 2.61 8.46 -8.55
CA ASN A 198 3.18 9.69 -7.99
C ASN A 198 4.28 9.48 -6.93
N PHE A 199 4.79 8.26 -6.79
CA PHE A 199 5.96 7.99 -5.98
C PHE A 199 7.24 8.48 -6.65
N TYR A 200 8.17 8.98 -5.85
CA TYR A 200 9.47 9.39 -6.31
C TYR A 200 10.54 8.48 -5.73
N SER A 201 11.54 8.16 -6.52
CA SER A 201 12.74 7.50 -6.01
C SER A 201 13.57 8.43 -5.14
N ALA A 202 14.53 7.88 -4.42
CA ALA A 202 15.65 8.68 -3.92
C ALA A 202 16.36 9.36 -5.10
N PRO A 203 16.97 10.53 -4.90
CA PRO A 203 17.77 11.20 -5.93
C PRO A 203 19.03 10.39 -6.28
N SER A 204 19.55 10.59 -7.49
CA SER A 204 20.85 10.11 -7.91
C SER A 204 21.97 10.73 -7.06
N SER A 205 23.19 10.24 -7.23
CA SER A 205 24.37 10.99 -6.80
C SER A 205 24.40 12.36 -7.47
N TRP A 206 24.94 13.34 -6.75
CA TRP A 206 25.15 14.67 -7.29
C TRP A 206 26.27 14.65 -8.34
N THR A 207 26.16 15.48 -9.36
CA THR A 207 27.27 15.76 -10.27
C THR A 207 28.41 16.44 -9.52
N ARG A 208 29.58 16.49 -10.15
CA ARG A 208 30.56 17.54 -9.79
C ARG A 208 29.94 18.88 -10.09
N VAL A 209 30.57 19.93 -9.57
CA VAL A 209 30.21 21.30 -9.92
C VAL A 209 30.26 21.40 -11.46
N ALA A 210 29.18 21.91 -12.05
CA ALA A 210 29.13 22.12 -13.47
C ALA A 210 30.09 23.29 -13.84
N PHE A 211 30.85 23.08 -14.90
CA PHE A 211 31.69 24.15 -15.47
C PHE A 211 32.77 24.66 -14.54
N GLU A 212 33.48 23.75 -13.84
CA GLU A 212 34.69 24.10 -13.15
C GLU A 212 35.71 24.65 -14.17
N PRO A 213 36.32 25.82 -13.91
CA PRO A 213 37.34 26.36 -14.80
C PRO A 213 38.53 25.40 -14.86
N SER A 214 38.95 25.06 -16.06
CA SER A 214 40.17 24.26 -16.26
C SER A 214 41.46 25.01 -15.89
N LEU A 215 41.40 26.34 -15.94
CA LEU A 215 42.45 27.28 -15.59
C LEU A 215 41.85 28.44 -14.79
N PHE A 216 42.58 28.89 -13.80
CA PHE A 216 42.20 30.08 -13.06
C PHE A 216 42.89 31.29 -13.72
N GLU A 217 42.14 32.05 -14.50
CA GLU A 217 42.61 33.30 -15.16
C GLU A 217 41.77 34.47 -14.67
N LEU A 218 42.12 34.98 -13.48
CA LEU A 218 41.39 36.10 -12.91
C LEU A 218 41.79 37.42 -13.62
N ASP A 219 40.81 38.08 -14.22
CA ASP A 219 40.95 39.46 -14.65
C ASP A 219 40.75 40.38 -13.45
N TYR A 220 41.81 41.06 -13.05
CA TYR A 220 41.82 41.97 -11.89
C TYR A 220 41.03 43.26 -12.11
N GLN A 221 40.68 43.59 -13.36
CA GLN A 221 39.89 44.78 -13.69
C GLN A 221 38.37 44.50 -13.59
N THR A 222 37.95 43.34 -14.04
CA THR A 222 36.52 42.96 -14.06
C THR A 222 36.16 42.06 -12.88
N SER A 223 37.14 41.48 -12.19
CA SER A 223 36.97 40.46 -11.15
C SER A 223 36.35 39.16 -11.68
N GLU A 224 36.44 38.90 -12.98
CA GLU A 224 35.92 37.72 -13.65
C GLU A 224 37.03 36.68 -13.86
N ASN A 225 36.65 35.40 -13.84
CA ASN A 225 37.57 34.32 -14.20
C ASN A 225 37.39 33.93 -15.67
N ASN A 226 38.27 34.41 -16.53
CA ASN A 226 38.23 34.15 -17.97
C ASN A 226 38.56 32.69 -18.36
N GLY A 227 39.04 31.87 -17.42
CA GLY A 227 39.23 30.44 -17.64
C GLY A 227 38.00 29.60 -17.46
N MET A 228 36.82 30.17 -17.18
CA MET A 228 35.54 29.53 -17.16
C MET A 228 35.02 29.42 -18.58
N VAL A 229 35.13 28.24 -19.19
CA VAL A 229 34.61 27.93 -20.52
C VAL A 229 33.49 26.94 -20.41
#